data_db639cbf02f444522afecabbce60ad0f
#
_entry.id   db639cbf02f444522afecabbce60ad0f
#
_cell.length_a   1.000
_cell.length_b   1.000
_cell.length_c   1.000
_cell.angle_alpha   90.00
_cell.angle_beta   90.00
_cell.angle_gamma   90.00
#
_symmetry.space_group_name_H-M   'P 1'
#
loop_
_entity.id
_entity.type
_entity.pdbx_description
1 polymer ?
#
loop_
_entity_poly.entity_id
_entity_poly.type
_entity_poly.pdbx_seq_one_letter_code
_entity_poly.pdbx_strand_id
1 'polypeptide(L)'
;AAKYFTHMVLKLEDKCRHIGRNLTLEATYSKPSAELINLWNHQVEMSPRYTARAELISEHEPHRAVMLVMADRRITDTMYHSADEFLDDLRVVQRSLAACGAVRAAYGPVQTIIWQVESFGFHMVEMEFRQHSVVHARALKDIHENGIHGDLQPMTREVIDTFRAIGSIQKRYGKKMAHRYIISFTKSAQHVADVFELAHLSF
;
A
#
# COMPACT_ATOMS: atom_id res chain seq x y z
N ALA A 1 8.79 -5.08 -8.20
CA ALA A 1 7.60 -4.54 -7.55
C ALA A 1 6.80 -5.65 -6.85
N ALA A 2 6.22 -6.61 -7.57
CA ALA A 2 5.34 -7.67 -7.02
C ALA A 2 5.94 -8.39 -5.80
N LYS A 3 7.18 -8.84 -5.89
CA LYS A 3 7.86 -9.59 -4.81
C LYS A 3 7.94 -8.78 -3.52
N TYR A 4 8.27 -7.50 -3.59
CA TYR A 4 8.40 -6.63 -2.40
C TYR A 4 7.04 -6.36 -1.77
N PHE A 5 6.05 -6.04 -2.60
CA PHE A 5 4.67 -5.84 -2.17
C PHE A 5 4.11 -7.08 -1.45
N THR A 6 4.18 -8.26 -2.09
CA THR A 6 3.70 -9.50 -1.50
C THR A 6 4.40 -9.82 -0.18
N HIS A 7 5.73 -9.63 -0.11
CA HIS A 7 6.49 -9.87 1.10
C HIS A 7 6.07 -8.94 2.24
N MET A 8 5.85 -7.65 1.96
CA MET A 8 5.43 -6.69 2.97
C MET A 8 4.03 -7.01 3.49
N VAL A 9 3.09 -7.29 2.59
CA VAL A 9 1.72 -7.66 2.95
C VAL A 9 1.68 -8.90 3.84
N LEU A 10 2.36 -9.98 3.46
CA LEU A 10 2.40 -11.20 4.27
C LEU A 10 3.01 -10.97 5.65
N LYS A 11 4.04 -10.12 5.76
CA LYS A 11 4.61 -9.74 7.05
C LYS A 11 3.64 -8.96 7.93
N LEU A 12 2.88 -8.03 7.35
CA LEU A 12 1.89 -7.25 8.09
C LEU A 12 0.75 -8.13 8.57
N GLU A 13 0.25 -9.03 7.72
CA GLU A 13 -0.78 -10.01 8.08
C GLU A 13 -0.31 -10.91 9.25
N ASP A 14 0.90 -11.44 9.17
CA ASP A 14 1.46 -12.29 10.24
C ASP A 14 1.63 -11.52 11.55
N LYS A 15 2.05 -10.27 11.50
CA LYS A 15 2.14 -9.40 12.68
C LYS A 15 0.78 -9.11 13.29
N CYS A 16 -0.23 -8.79 12.50
CA CYS A 16 -1.60 -8.59 13.00
C CYS A 16 -2.10 -9.87 13.70
N ARG A 17 -1.85 -11.02 13.11
CA ARG A 17 -2.20 -12.32 13.69
C ARG A 17 -1.48 -12.61 15.00
N HIS A 18 -0.18 -12.29 15.05
CA HIS A 18 0.62 -12.43 16.27
C HIS A 18 0.14 -11.49 17.39
N ILE A 19 -0.09 -10.22 17.06
CA ILE A 19 -0.63 -9.23 18.01
C ILE A 19 -2.00 -9.70 18.51
N GLY A 20 -2.91 -10.08 17.61
CA GLY A 20 -4.25 -10.57 17.97
C GLY A 20 -4.21 -11.77 18.93
N ARG A 21 -3.29 -12.71 18.73
CA ARG A 21 -3.13 -13.85 19.67
C ARG A 21 -2.64 -13.42 21.04
N ASN A 22 -1.73 -12.47 21.12
CA ASN A 22 -1.16 -12.01 22.38
C ASN A 22 -2.10 -11.08 23.15
N LEU A 23 -3.05 -10.41 22.50
CA LEU A 23 -4.02 -9.54 23.14
C LEU A 23 -4.92 -10.26 24.14
N THR A 24 -5.16 -11.56 23.97
CA THR A 24 -5.88 -12.39 24.95
C THR A 24 -5.26 -12.31 26.34
N LEU A 25 -3.94 -12.23 26.43
CA LEU A 25 -3.22 -12.18 27.71
C LEU A 25 -3.19 -10.78 28.34
N GLU A 26 -3.36 -9.74 27.54
CA GLU A 26 -3.12 -8.35 27.94
C GLU A 26 -4.42 -7.52 28.04
N ALA A 27 -5.47 -7.90 27.34
CA ALA A 27 -6.66 -7.07 27.15
C ALA A 27 -8.01 -7.82 27.23
N THR A 28 -8.05 -9.01 27.83
CA THR A 28 -9.24 -9.88 27.88
C THR A 28 -10.46 -9.22 28.52
N TYR A 29 -10.28 -8.34 29.49
CA TYR A 29 -11.37 -7.68 30.21
C TYR A 29 -11.53 -6.19 29.89
N SER A 30 -10.93 -5.75 28.83
CA SER A 30 -10.88 -4.34 28.48
C SER A 30 -12.11 -3.91 27.70
N LYS A 31 -12.83 -2.91 28.18
CA LYS A 31 -13.95 -2.32 27.42
C LYS A 31 -13.43 -1.66 26.15
N PRO A 32 -13.96 -2.06 24.99
CA PRO A 32 -13.58 -1.40 23.73
C PRO A 32 -14.12 0.02 23.68
N SER A 33 -13.43 0.91 22.98
CA SER A 33 -13.96 2.22 22.65
C SER A 33 -15.13 2.11 21.65
N ALA A 34 -16.01 3.14 21.63
CA ALA A 34 -17.06 3.21 20.60
C ALA A 34 -16.48 3.20 19.18
N GLU A 35 -15.31 3.80 18.98
CA GLU A 35 -14.57 3.80 17.72
C GLU A 35 -14.18 2.39 17.26
N LEU A 36 -13.72 1.54 18.19
CA LEU A 36 -13.39 0.15 17.91
C LEU A 36 -14.63 -0.67 17.57
N ILE A 37 -15.73 -0.44 18.25
CA ILE A 37 -17.02 -1.11 17.96
C ILE A 37 -17.50 -0.71 16.56
N ASN A 38 -17.41 0.56 16.19
CA ASN A 38 -17.76 1.03 14.86
C ASN A 38 -16.86 0.39 13.78
N LEU A 39 -15.56 0.29 14.04
CA LEU A 39 -14.64 -0.40 13.17
C LEU A 39 -15.01 -1.89 13.00
N TRP A 40 -15.33 -2.58 14.09
CA TRP A 40 -15.80 -3.95 14.04
C TRP A 40 -17.06 -4.11 13.17
N ASN A 41 -18.08 -3.28 13.41
CA ASN A 41 -19.33 -3.32 12.65
C ASN A 41 -19.07 -3.08 11.15
N HIS A 42 -18.24 -2.11 10.82
CA HIS A 42 -17.82 -1.87 9.42
C HIS A 42 -17.11 -3.09 8.82
N GLN A 43 -16.22 -3.73 9.57
CA GLN A 43 -15.54 -4.96 9.13
C GLN A 43 -16.51 -6.11 8.88
N VAL A 44 -17.55 -6.27 9.70
CA VAL A 44 -18.61 -7.28 9.54
C VAL A 44 -19.37 -7.05 8.23
N GLU A 45 -19.78 -5.80 7.98
CA GLU A 45 -20.52 -5.43 6.77
C GLU A 45 -19.70 -5.67 5.49
N MET A 46 -18.43 -5.23 5.49
CA MET A 46 -17.57 -5.31 4.32
C MET A 46 -17.07 -6.72 4.03
N SER A 47 -16.97 -7.58 5.02
CA SER A 47 -16.38 -8.91 4.84
C SER A 47 -16.97 -9.98 5.75
N PRO A 48 -18.24 -10.34 5.59
CA PRO A 48 -18.90 -11.33 6.44
C PRO A 48 -18.16 -12.68 6.49
N ARG A 49 -17.52 -13.05 5.38
CA ARG A 49 -16.78 -14.33 5.29
C ARG A 49 -15.59 -14.41 6.25
N TYR A 50 -14.91 -13.27 6.48
CA TYR A 50 -13.74 -13.23 7.38
C TYR A 50 -14.13 -12.98 8.83
N THR A 51 -15.27 -12.35 9.07
CA THR A 51 -15.74 -12.02 10.42
C THR A 51 -16.39 -13.18 11.12
N ALA A 52 -17.04 -14.09 10.40
CA ALA A 52 -17.76 -15.23 11.00
C ALA A 52 -16.92 -16.05 12.01
N ARG A 53 -15.62 -16.20 11.75
CA ARG A 53 -14.71 -16.89 12.68
C ARG A 53 -14.33 -16.03 13.88
N ALA A 54 -14.24 -14.74 13.70
CA ALA A 54 -13.87 -13.79 14.75
C ALA A 54 -15.06 -13.38 15.61
N GLU A 55 -16.30 -13.53 15.14
CA GLU A 55 -17.52 -13.28 15.91
C GLU A 55 -17.59 -14.09 17.20
N LEU A 56 -17.09 -15.32 17.18
CA LEU A 56 -17.04 -16.19 18.36
C LEU A 56 -16.22 -15.63 19.52
N ILE A 57 -15.32 -14.68 19.24
CA ILE A 57 -14.44 -14.06 20.24
C ILE A 57 -14.70 -12.57 20.41
N SER A 58 -15.50 -11.94 19.54
CA SER A 58 -15.70 -10.48 19.52
C SER A 58 -16.39 -9.94 20.77
N GLU A 59 -17.28 -10.73 21.38
CA GLU A 59 -18.02 -10.33 22.56
C GLU A 59 -17.10 -10.13 23.79
N HIS A 60 -16.10 -10.97 23.94
CA HIS A 60 -15.19 -10.97 25.09
C HIS A 60 -13.83 -10.37 24.79
N GLU A 61 -13.40 -10.43 23.54
CA GLU A 61 -12.06 -10.01 23.10
C GLU A 61 -12.14 -9.16 21.82
N PRO A 62 -12.81 -8.01 21.84
CA PRO A 62 -13.08 -7.24 20.62
C PRO A 62 -11.82 -6.72 19.92
N HIS A 63 -10.79 -6.32 20.67
CA HIS A 63 -9.51 -5.89 20.09
C HIS A 63 -8.82 -7.03 19.34
N ARG A 64 -8.88 -8.25 19.90
CA ARG A 64 -8.36 -9.46 19.26
C ARG A 64 -9.14 -9.79 17.99
N ALA A 65 -10.47 -9.71 18.05
CA ALA A 65 -11.33 -9.98 16.91
C ALA A 65 -10.99 -9.05 15.74
N VAL A 66 -10.89 -7.74 15.98
CA VAL A 66 -10.51 -6.75 14.97
C VAL A 66 -9.15 -7.08 14.37
N MET A 67 -8.11 -7.31 15.20
CA MET A 67 -6.76 -7.64 14.70
C MET A 67 -6.71 -8.93 13.88
N LEU A 68 -7.48 -9.96 14.24
CA LEU A 68 -7.55 -11.20 13.47
C LEU A 68 -8.26 -11.01 12.13
N VAL A 69 -9.33 -10.22 12.09
CA VAL A 69 -9.98 -9.86 10.83
C VAL A 69 -9.01 -9.05 9.94
N MET A 70 -8.29 -8.08 10.49
CA MET A 70 -7.27 -7.34 9.75
C MET A 70 -6.17 -8.26 9.18
N ALA A 71 -5.81 -9.34 9.90
CA ALA A 71 -4.84 -10.32 9.43
C ALA A 71 -5.38 -11.26 8.33
N ASP A 72 -6.63 -11.66 8.44
CA ASP A 72 -7.24 -12.61 7.50
C ASP A 72 -7.80 -11.93 6.24
N ARG A 73 -8.04 -10.64 6.33
CA ARG A 73 -8.39 -9.78 5.20
C ARG A 73 -7.15 -9.55 4.38
N ARG A 74 -6.90 -10.40 3.42
CA ARG A 74 -5.78 -10.21 2.49
C ARG A 74 -5.79 -8.77 2.00
N ILE A 75 -4.78 -8.03 2.39
CA ILE A 75 -4.55 -6.63 1.99
C ILE A 75 -4.69 -6.45 0.47
N THR A 76 -4.59 -7.55 -0.28
CA THR A 76 -4.61 -7.56 -1.74
C THR A 76 -5.96 -7.83 -2.38
N ASP A 77 -6.92 -8.45 -1.69
CA ASP A 77 -8.08 -8.98 -2.39
C ASP A 77 -9.39 -8.20 -2.20
N THR A 78 -9.58 -7.47 -1.10
CA THR A 78 -10.91 -6.85 -0.90
C THR A 78 -11.02 -5.66 0.05
N MET A 79 -9.96 -5.22 0.79
CA MET A 79 -10.26 -4.34 1.90
C MET A 79 -9.49 -3.05 2.03
N TYR A 80 -8.21 -3.07 1.84
CA TYR A 80 -7.42 -1.86 1.99
C TYR A 80 -6.98 -1.38 0.62
N HIS A 81 -7.58 -0.29 0.17
CA HIS A 81 -7.17 0.35 -1.08
C HIS A 81 -5.83 1.08 -0.92
N SER A 82 -5.45 1.37 0.32
CA SER A 82 -4.19 2.07 0.64
C SER A 82 -3.61 1.63 1.99
N ALA A 83 -2.33 1.91 2.18
CA ALA A 83 -1.68 1.76 3.47
C ALA A 83 -2.23 2.75 4.52
N ASP A 84 -2.77 3.88 4.08
CA ASP A 84 -3.33 4.90 4.98
C ASP A 84 -4.62 4.40 5.63
N GLU A 85 -5.51 3.73 4.89
CA GLU A 85 -6.71 3.09 5.46
C GLU A 85 -6.34 2.03 6.52
N PHE A 86 -5.32 1.22 6.24
CA PHE A 86 -4.84 0.23 7.20
C PHE A 86 -4.23 0.89 8.45
N LEU A 87 -3.53 2.00 8.29
CA LEU A 87 -3.00 2.79 9.40
C LEU A 87 -4.11 3.38 10.26
N ASP A 88 -5.18 3.86 9.66
CA ASP A 88 -6.30 4.44 10.40
C ASP A 88 -6.97 3.38 11.28
N ASP A 89 -7.19 2.17 10.77
CA ASP A 89 -7.70 1.05 11.55
C ASP A 89 -6.75 0.66 12.70
N LEU A 90 -5.44 0.59 12.43
CA LEU A 90 -4.44 0.32 13.48
C LEU A 90 -4.46 1.39 14.58
N ARG A 91 -4.63 2.65 14.20
CA ARG A 91 -4.71 3.76 15.16
C ARG A 91 -5.99 3.70 16.01
N VAL A 92 -7.11 3.25 15.43
CA VAL A 92 -8.34 2.97 16.20
C VAL A 92 -8.08 1.90 17.27
N VAL A 93 -7.46 0.79 16.88
CA VAL A 93 -7.06 -0.28 17.82
C VAL A 93 -6.14 0.26 18.91
N GLN A 94 -5.13 1.04 18.54
CA GLN A 94 -4.17 1.62 19.48
C GLN A 94 -4.84 2.54 20.51
N ARG A 95 -5.67 3.47 20.05
CA ARG A 95 -6.40 4.39 20.92
C ARG A 95 -7.31 3.65 21.88
N SER A 96 -8.04 2.67 21.40
CA SER A 96 -8.94 1.85 22.20
C SER A 96 -8.18 1.05 23.27
N LEU A 97 -7.06 0.43 22.94
CA LEU A 97 -6.19 -0.28 23.89
C LEU A 97 -5.61 0.67 24.94
N ALA A 98 -5.16 1.85 24.54
CA ALA A 98 -4.63 2.86 25.47
C ALA A 98 -5.72 3.35 26.45
N ALA A 99 -6.93 3.62 25.95
CA ALA A 99 -8.05 4.08 26.75
C ALA A 99 -8.53 3.05 27.79
N CYS A 100 -8.39 1.75 27.51
CA CYS A 100 -8.74 0.71 28.47
C CYS A 100 -7.59 0.27 29.39
N GLY A 101 -6.44 0.97 29.34
CA GLY A 101 -5.29 0.72 30.21
C GLY A 101 -4.29 -0.33 29.67
N ALA A 102 -4.53 -0.92 28.51
CA ALA A 102 -3.61 -1.87 27.85
C ALA A 102 -2.45 -1.13 27.13
N VAL A 103 -1.80 -0.23 27.87
CA VAL A 103 -0.77 0.71 27.36
C VAL A 103 0.41 -0.02 26.74
N ARG A 104 0.81 -1.14 27.32
CA ARG A 104 1.92 -1.96 26.81
C ARG A 104 1.62 -2.56 25.44
N ALA A 105 0.40 -3.06 25.23
CA ALA A 105 -0.04 -3.56 23.95
C ALA A 105 -0.16 -2.44 22.89
N ALA A 106 -0.75 -1.29 23.29
CA ALA A 106 -0.96 -0.13 22.44
C ALA A 106 0.37 0.45 21.90
N TYR A 107 1.30 0.74 22.80
CA TYR A 107 2.56 1.43 22.46
C TYR A 107 3.77 0.51 22.29
N GLY A 108 3.58 -0.78 22.39
CA GLY A 108 4.58 -1.80 22.05
C GLY A 108 4.30 -2.41 20.66
N PRO A 109 3.66 -3.60 20.61
CA PRO A 109 3.47 -4.31 19.33
C PRO A 109 2.62 -3.55 18.31
N VAL A 110 1.54 -2.87 18.73
CA VAL A 110 0.69 -2.10 17.80
C VAL A 110 1.44 -0.87 17.27
N GLN A 111 2.17 -0.15 18.11
CA GLN A 111 3.00 0.96 17.66
C GLN A 111 4.08 0.51 16.68
N THR A 112 4.66 -0.65 16.91
CA THR A 112 5.71 -1.19 16.02
C THR A 112 5.17 -1.47 14.61
N ILE A 113 3.96 -2.02 14.48
CA ILE A 113 3.36 -2.24 13.16
C ILE A 113 2.94 -0.92 12.49
N ILE A 114 2.46 0.06 13.26
CA ILE A 114 2.16 1.42 12.77
C ILE A 114 3.42 2.03 12.15
N TRP A 115 4.54 2.09 12.88
CA TRP A 115 5.81 2.61 12.34
C TRP A 115 6.28 1.91 11.09
N GLN A 116 6.07 0.60 11.00
CA GLN A 116 6.45 -0.15 9.79
C GLN A 116 5.60 0.24 8.59
N VAL A 117 4.29 0.42 8.78
CA VAL A 117 3.41 0.84 7.68
C VAL A 117 3.65 2.30 7.30
N GLU A 118 3.89 3.18 8.27
CA GLU A 118 4.28 4.58 8.01
C GLU A 118 5.58 4.68 7.20
N SER A 119 6.56 3.85 7.54
CA SER A 119 7.88 3.88 6.89
C SER A 119 7.91 3.21 5.52
N PHE A 120 7.19 2.10 5.35
CA PHE A 120 7.33 1.22 4.19
C PHE A 120 6.03 1.05 3.37
N GLY A 121 4.90 1.52 3.89
CA GLY A 121 3.59 1.29 3.25
C GLY A 121 3.35 -0.20 2.97
N PHE A 122 2.57 -0.49 1.93
CA PHE A 122 2.46 -1.85 1.38
C PHE A 122 3.51 -2.12 0.30
N HIS A 123 4.14 -1.10 -0.21
CA HIS A 123 5.09 -1.17 -1.33
C HIS A 123 6.50 -1.58 -0.91
N MET A 124 6.87 -1.44 0.37
CA MET A 124 8.16 -1.76 0.98
C MET A 124 9.34 -0.94 0.44
N VAL A 125 9.40 -0.67 -0.86
CA VAL A 125 10.49 0.02 -1.55
C VAL A 125 9.92 1.03 -2.52
N GLU A 126 10.42 2.26 -2.47
CA GLU A 126 10.15 3.27 -3.48
C GLU A 126 11.21 3.15 -4.59
N MET A 127 10.75 2.86 -5.80
CA MET A 127 11.63 2.77 -6.96
C MET A 127 11.72 4.11 -7.68
N GLU A 128 12.90 4.39 -8.24
CA GLU A 128 13.11 5.48 -9.17
C GLU A 128 13.46 4.95 -10.56
N PHE A 129 13.08 5.69 -11.57
CA PHE A 129 13.41 5.42 -12.97
C PHE A 129 14.29 6.53 -13.48
N ARG A 130 15.28 6.17 -14.31
CA ARG A 130 16.24 7.14 -14.85
C ARG A 130 16.38 6.97 -16.34
N GLN A 131 16.39 8.08 -17.06
CA GLN A 131 16.73 8.08 -18.47
C GLN A 131 17.38 9.42 -18.85
N HIS A 132 18.14 9.41 -19.93
CA HIS A 132 18.82 10.57 -20.47
C HIS A 132 17.88 11.42 -21.32
N SER A 133 17.94 12.76 -21.19
CA SER A 133 17.08 13.69 -21.93
C SER A 133 17.15 13.52 -23.46
N VAL A 134 18.31 13.19 -24.00
CA VAL A 134 18.48 12.93 -25.44
C VAL A 134 17.70 11.69 -25.90
N VAL A 135 17.55 10.68 -25.04
CA VAL A 135 16.76 9.48 -25.35
C VAL A 135 15.29 9.84 -25.47
N HIS A 136 14.77 10.67 -24.56
CA HIS A 136 13.40 11.17 -24.62
C HIS A 136 13.12 11.94 -25.91
N ALA A 137 13.99 12.91 -26.25
CA ALA A 137 13.83 13.71 -27.45
C ALA A 137 13.86 12.86 -28.72
N ARG A 138 14.74 11.85 -28.80
CA ARG A 138 14.78 10.90 -29.92
C ARG A 138 13.53 10.04 -29.98
N ALA A 139 13.03 9.55 -28.84
CA ALA A 139 11.82 8.74 -28.79
C ALA A 139 10.60 9.55 -29.26
N LEU A 140 10.45 10.81 -28.81
CA LEU A 140 9.37 11.67 -29.28
C LEU A 140 9.45 11.94 -30.79
N LYS A 141 10.65 12.25 -31.31
CA LYS A 141 10.83 12.45 -32.72
C LYS A 141 10.40 11.22 -33.53
N ASP A 142 10.82 10.04 -33.12
CA ASP A 142 10.46 8.76 -33.76
C ASP A 142 8.94 8.51 -33.72
N ILE A 143 8.29 8.79 -32.60
CA ILE A 143 6.84 8.67 -32.44
C ILE A 143 6.08 9.67 -33.33
N HIS A 144 6.57 10.92 -33.45
CA HIS A 144 5.95 11.95 -34.28
C HIS A 144 6.08 11.63 -35.78
N GLU A 145 7.20 11.01 -36.18
CA GLU A 145 7.45 10.64 -37.56
C GLU A 145 6.68 9.36 -38.00
N ASN A 146 6.58 8.37 -37.13
CA ASN A 146 6.08 7.03 -37.48
C ASN A 146 4.75 6.68 -36.81
N GLY A 147 4.27 7.50 -35.83
CA GLY A 147 3.13 7.19 -35.00
C GLY A 147 3.45 6.16 -33.89
N ILE A 148 2.72 6.20 -32.79
CA ILE A 148 2.97 5.33 -31.62
C ILE A 148 2.79 3.83 -31.89
N HIS A 149 2.03 3.48 -32.92
CA HIS A 149 1.80 2.10 -33.38
C HIS A 149 2.60 1.73 -34.62
N GLY A 150 3.46 2.63 -35.10
CA GLY A 150 4.29 2.45 -36.27
C GLY A 150 5.51 1.56 -36.03
N ASP A 151 6.40 1.53 -37.03
CA ASP A 151 7.66 0.80 -36.91
C ASP A 151 8.72 1.65 -36.17
N LEU A 152 8.61 1.65 -34.85
CA LEU A 152 9.45 2.43 -33.95
C LEU A 152 10.82 1.75 -33.73
N GLN A 153 11.83 2.59 -33.51
CA GLN A 153 13.16 2.12 -33.11
C GLN A 153 13.09 1.31 -31.79
N PRO A 154 13.97 0.34 -31.59
CA PRO A 154 13.96 -0.48 -30.36
C PRO A 154 14.03 0.33 -29.07
N MET A 155 14.86 1.38 -29.04
CA MET A 155 14.99 2.27 -27.88
C MET A 155 13.70 3.05 -27.62
N THR A 156 12.97 3.47 -28.64
CA THR A 156 11.68 4.17 -28.49
C THR A 156 10.64 3.23 -27.89
N ARG A 157 10.59 1.99 -28.34
CA ARG A 157 9.70 0.96 -27.76
C ARG A 157 10.02 0.71 -26.30
N GLU A 158 11.30 0.61 -25.92
CA GLU A 158 11.73 0.45 -24.53
C GLU A 158 11.28 1.62 -23.64
N VAL A 159 11.37 2.87 -24.15
CA VAL A 159 10.88 4.05 -23.43
C VAL A 159 9.38 3.96 -23.17
N ILE A 160 8.59 3.65 -24.21
CA ILE A 160 7.12 3.50 -24.09
C ILE A 160 6.78 2.39 -23.09
N ASP A 161 7.42 1.24 -23.20
CA ASP A 161 7.18 0.09 -22.33
C ASP A 161 7.57 0.39 -20.87
N THR A 162 8.59 1.22 -20.66
CA THR A 162 8.97 1.71 -19.33
C THR A 162 7.84 2.56 -18.72
N PHE A 163 7.27 3.51 -19.44
CA PHE A 163 6.13 4.30 -18.94
C PHE A 163 4.90 3.43 -18.67
N ARG A 164 4.58 2.50 -19.55
CA ARG A 164 3.50 1.52 -19.35
C ARG A 164 3.73 0.66 -18.10
N ALA A 165 4.95 0.21 -17.88
CA ALA A 165 5.33 -0.53 -16.69
C ALA A 165 5.16 0.32 -15.41
N ILE A 166 5.58 1.60 -15.43
CA ILE A 166 5.39 2.54 -14.31
C ILE A 166 3.90 2.67 -13.98
N GLY A 167 3.05 2.95 -14.96
CA GLY A 167 1.60 3.07 -14.75
C GLY A 167 0.95 1.80 -14.23
N SER A 168 1.35 0.64 -14.76
CA SER A 168 0.89 -0.67 -14.28
C SER A 168 1.29 -0.92 -12.82
N ILE A 169 2.52 -0.58 -12.45
CA ILE A 169 3.01 -0.69 -11.08
C ILE A 169 2.22 0.24 -10.14
N GLN A 170 2.04 1.51 -10.54
CA GLN A 170 1.28 2.48 -9.75
C GLN A 170 -0.16 2.06 -9.52
N LYS A 171 -0.81 1.56 -10.58
CA LYS A 171 -2.20 1.07 -10.51
C LYS A 171 -2.35 -0.13 -9.59
N ARG A 172 -1.39 -1.05 -9.62
CA ARG A 172 -1.47 -2.34 -8.90
C ARG A 172 -0.94 -2.26 -7.46
N TYR A 173 0.08 -1.46 -7.22
CA TYR A 173 0.81 -1.47 -5.94
C TYR A 173 0.84 -0.12 -5.23
N GLY A 174 0.18 0.89 -5.80
CA GLY A 174 0.15 2.25 -5.28
C GLY A 174 1.21 3.17 -5.88
N LYS A 175 0.90 4.46 -5.91
CA LYS A 175 1.75 5.48 -6.55
C LYS A 175 3.15 5.54 -5.96
N LYS A 176 3.29 5.42 -4.64
CA LYS A 176 4.59 5.52 -3.94
C LYS A 176 5.63 4.51 -4.42
N MET A 177 5.21 3.35 -4.94
CA MET A 177 6.15 2.34 -5.42
C MET A 177 6.95 2.76 -6.65
N ALA A 178 6.41 3.66 -7.49
CA ALA A 178 7.01 4.04 -8.76
C ALA A 178 6.70 5.51 -9.13
N HIS A 179 6.96 6.46 -8.20
CA HIS A 179 6.55 7.85 -8.41
C HIS A 179 7.69 8.81 -8.76
N ARG A 180 8.93 8.32 -8.75
CA ARG A 180 10.10 9.16 -9.03
C ARG A 180 10.66 8.84 -10.41
N TYR A 181 10.72 9.87 -11.27
CA TYR A 181 11.37 9.79 -12.56
C TYR A 181 12.47 10.84 -12.63
N ILE A 182 13.69 10.41 -12.92
CA ILE A 182 14.88 11.27 -12.94
C ILE A 182 15.35 11.43 -14.38
N ILE A 183 15.47 12.68 -14.82
CA ILE A 183 15.96 13.03 -16.14
C ILE A 183 17.44 13.40 -16.01
N SER A 184 18.33 12.61 -16.58
CA SER A 184 19.75 12.92 -16.64
C SER A 184 20.01 13.96 -17.74
N PHE A 185 20.94 14.89 -17.48
CA PHE A 185 21.33 15.95 -18.40
C PHE A 185 20.17 16.87 -18.82
N THR A 186 19.33 17.24 -17.89
CA THR A 186 18.29 18.26 -18.11
C THR A 186 18.92 19.63 -18.31
N LYS A 187 18.68 20.27 -19.46
CA LYS A 187 19.22 21.58 -19.84
C LYS A 187 18.14 22.65 -20.05
N SER A 188 16.89 22.24 -20.17
CA SER A 188 15.77 23.15 -20.45
C SER A 188 14.46 22.59 -19.89
N ALA A 189 13.44 23.45 -19.78
CA ALA A 189 12.09 23.06 -19.44
C ALA A 189 11.49 22.06 -20.45
N GLN A 190 11.93 22.13 -21.72
CA GLN A 190 11.46 21.20 -22.76
C GLN A 190 11.76 19.75 -22.40
N HIS A 191 12.93 19.45 -21.83
CA HIS A 191 13.26 18.07 -21.42
C HIS A 191 12.32 17.53 -20.34
N VAL A 192 11.71 18.39 -19.55
CA VAL A 192 10.67 17.99 -18.59
C VAL A 192 9.35 17.77 -19.32
N ALA A 193 8.98 18.68 -20.24
CA ALA A 193 7.77 18.54 -21.06
C ALA A 193 7.80 17.25 -21.90
N ASP A 194 8.95 16.88 -22.45
CA ASP A 194 9.16 15.65 -23.22
C ASP A 194 8.76 14.40 -22.40
N VAL A 195 9.05 14.35 -21.11
CA VAL A 195 8.69 13.24 -20.24
C VAL A 195 7.19 13.18 -20.01
N PHE A 196 6.52 14.33 -19.82
CA PHE A 196 5.05 14.37 -19.68
C PHE A 196 4.37 13.94 -20.98
N GLU A 197 4.87 14.37 -22.13
CA GLU A 197 4.33 13.98 -23.42
C GLU A 197 4.50 12.47 -23.66
N LEU A 198 5.69 11.91 -23.42
CA LEU A 198 5.93 10.46 -23.50
C LEU A 198 5.01 9.66 -22.56
N ALA A 199 4.84 10.14 -21.33
CA ALA A 199 3.91 9.50 -20.39
C ALA A 199 2.48 9.52 -20.93
N HIS A 200 2.02 10.66 -21.45
CA HIS A 200 0.66 10.79 -22.02
C HIS A 200 0.46 9.91 -23.25
N LEU A 201 1.43 9.84 -24.14
CA LEU A 201 1.36 9.01 -25.34
C LEU A 201 1.41 7.50 -25.04
N SER A 202 1.94 7.12 -23.87
CA SER A 202 2.12 5.72 -23.50
C SER A 202 0.86 5.06 -22.92
N PHE A 203 -0.13 5.85 -22.52
CA PHE A 203 -1.40 5.42 -21.94
C PHE A 203 -2.56 5.76 -22.84
#